data_317919d846680a3d5d79a2c45e3ac2e3
#
_entry.id   317919d846680a3d5d79a2c45e3ac2e3
#
_cell.length_a   1.000
_cell.length_b   1.000
_cell.length_c   1.000
_cell.angle_alpha   90.00
_cell.angle_beta   90.00
_cell.angle_gamma   90.00
#
_symmetry.space_group_name_H-M   'P 1'
#
loop_
_entity.id
_entity.type
_entity.pdbx_description
1 polymer ?
#
loop_
_entity_poly.entity_id
_entity_poly.type
_entity_poly.pdbx_seq_one_letter_code
_entity_poly.pdbx_strand_id
1 'polypeptide(L)'
;MSTNGDATKVVVIGGGVSGLATAYRVMKADPSIDVVVLEANDRPGGKVRSVQVGDLVLPSGADSFLARKPWAVQLCKELGIGDELVAPGATGAHLWTARGLVAMPKQAPFGIPGDIGQVFSWPGLSGAGRRRAALDLLKRKRKDDSDETLGSLLRRRLGDEATDRAVAPLLAGLYAGDIDRLSVRATFPDLQRWESWQGSLIRGAQAANRQSRKSDPGPMFVRPRGGVDRLTDALTAELGSSVRTHTVVYAIDATDGRQRVTLGDGTTIDADAVIVSVSAHEASLLMEDLAPAAAADLAGITYASTGVVLMVYAEGSQAGLPDGTGFVVPRGAAPMTAATWLSSKWPSDAFGTRAVARCYVGAVGEEDILDAADADLIAACAKHLAALVRLPDLPQHAAVVRWPKAMPQYELGHLDLVARIRRSLPEGIFVVGQAYDGVGIPDCVRAAGEAADAVVAYLQRDPAGISNDEETVR
;
A
#
# COMPACT_ATOMS: atom_id res chain seq x y z
N MET A 1 -34.27 -28.48 -21.01
CA MET A 1 -35.11 -28.38 -19.77
C MET A 1 -34.11 -28.01 -18.67
N SER A 2 -34.13 -26.76 -18.30
CA SER A 2 -33.24 -26.16 -17.29
C SER A 2 -33.58 -26.73 -15.94
N THR A 3 -32.60 -27.41 -15.36
CA THR A 3 -32.66 -27.94 -13.99
C THR A 3 -32.25 -26.85 -13.02
N ASN A 4 -33.06 -26.62 -12.02
CA ASN A 4 -32.85 -25.87 -10.78
C ASN A 4 -31.92 -24.64 -10.89
N GLY A 5 -32.53 -23.47 -10.76
CA GLY A 5 -31.80 -22.20 -10.66
C GLY A 5 -31.05 -22.07 -9.34
N ASP A 6 -29.90 -22.71 -9.24
CA ASP A 6 -28.89 -22.30 -8.24
C ASP A 6 -28.48 -20.88 -8.58
N ALA A 7 -28.50 -19.99 -7.60
CA ALA A 7 -28.04 -18.60 -7.77
C ALA A 7 -26.58 -18.61 -8.24
N THR A 8 -26.24 -17.75 -9.21
CA THR A 8 -24.87 -17.55 -9.65
C THR A 8 -23.99 -17.21 -8.44
N LYS A 9 -22.91 -17.96 -8.25
CA LYS A 9 -22.07 -17.86 -7.06
C LYS A 9 -20.68 -17.34 -7.35
N VAL A 10 -20.25 -16.35 -6.58
CA VAL A 10 -18.88 -15.80 -6.61
C VAL A 10 -18.22 -16.02 -5.26
N VAL A 11 -17.06 -16.65 -5.28
CA VAL A 11 -16.22 -16.85 -4.09
C VAL A 11 -15.05 -15.87 -4.12
N VAL A 12 -14.85 -15.12 -3.03
CA VAL A 12 -13.72 -14.24 -2.81
C VAL A 12 -12.81 -14.86 -1.75
N ILE A 13 -11.58 -15.15 -2.08
CA ILE A 13 -10.58 -15.73 -1.18
C ILE A 13 -9.71 -14.61 -0.62
N GLY A 14 -9.82 -14.34 0.67
CA GLY A 14 -9.13 -13.28 1.39
C GLY A 14 -10.01 -12.08 1.71
N GLY A 15 -10.24 -11.85 3.00
CA GLY A 15 -11.05 -10.77 3.57
C GLY A 15 -10.27 -9.48 3.82
N GLY A 16 -9.18 -9.20 3.08
CA GLY A 16 -8.51 -7.90 3.09
C GLY A 16 -9.33 -6.81 2.41
N VAL A 17 -8.87 -5.54 2.47
CA VAL A 17 -9.58 -4.39 1.89
C VAL A 17 -9.93 -4.60 0.40
N SER A 18 -9.05 -5.25 -0.37
CA SER A 18 -9.29 -5.53 -1.79
C SER A 18 -10.42 -6.55 -1.98
N GLY A 19 -10.36 -7.67 -1.26
CA GLY A 19 -11.39 -8.72 -1.35
C GLY A 19 -12.76 -8.23 -0.88
N LEU A 20 -12.82 -7.56 0.28
CA LEU A 20 -14.07 -6.99 0.81
C LEU A 20 -14.66 -5.94 -0.15
N ALA A 21 -13.83 -5.04 -0.69
CA ALA A 21 -14.30 -4.03 -1.64
C ALA A 21 -14.77 -4.66 -2.96
N THR A 22 -14.10 -5.73 -3.45
CA THR A 22 -14.54 -6.45 -4.66
C THR A 22 -15.88 -7.15 -4.42
N ALA A 23 -16.02 -7.87 -3.29
CA ALA A 23 -17.26 -8.53 -2.91
C ALA A 23 -18.44 -7.53 -2.82
N TYR A 24 -18.22 -6.40 -2.14
CA TYR A 24 -19.20 -5.32 -2.04
C TYR A 24 -19.61 -4.78 -3.42
N ARG A 25 -18.64 -4.56 -4.32
CA ARG A 25 -18.91 -4.06 -5.68
C ARG A 25 -19.67 -5.07 -6.53
N VAL A 26 -19.35 -6.37 -6.47
CA VAL A 26 -20.09 -7.42 -7.17
C VAL A 26 -21.54 -7.47 -6.67
N MET A 27 -21.74 -7.56 -5.35
CA MET A 27 -23.07 -7.58 -4.74
C MET A 27 -23.89 -6.33 -5.08
N LYS A 28 -23.25 -5.17 -5.16
CA LYS A 28 -23.90 -3.90 -5.51
C LYS A 28 -24.29 -3.82 -6.98
N ALA A 29 -23.45 -4.38 -7.87
CA ALA A 29 -23.68 -4.39 -9.32
C ALA A 29 -24.82 -5.36 -9.70
N ASP A 30 -24.88 -6.52 -9.06
CA ASP A 30 -25.94 -7.49 -9.26
C ASP A 30 -26.30 -8.20 -7.93
N PRO A 31 -27.38 -7.78 -7.27
CA PRO A 31 -27.83 -8.38 -6.01
C PRO A 31 -28.31 -9.83 -6.12
N SER A 32 -28.48 -10.38 -7.33
CA SER A 32 -28.87 -11.79 -7.53
C SER A 32 -27.67 -12.75 -7.40
N ILE A 33 -26.43 -12.24 -7.43
CA ILE A 33 -25.22 -13.03 -7.27
C ILE A 33 -25.02 -13.37 -5.78
N ASP A 34 -24.90 -14.66 -5.49
CA ASP A 34 -24.51 -15.16 -4.16
C ASP A 34 -22.98 -14.98 -3.96
N VAL A 35 -22.60 -13.95 -3.21
CA VAL A 35 -21.21 -13.62 -2.94
C VAL A 35 -20.78 -14.18 -1.59
N VAL A 36 -19.68 -14.92 -1.54
CA VAL A 36 -19.09 -15.46 -0.32
C VAL A 36 -17.62 -15.02 -0.21
N VAL A 37 -17.25 -14.38 0.92
CA VAL A 37 -15.86 -14.02 1.25
C VAL A 37 -15.33 -15.00 2.27
N LEU A 38 -14.19 -15.63 1.96
CA LEU A 38 -13.51 -16.60 2.81
C LEU A 38 -12.23 -15.96 3.40
N GLU A 39 -12.21 -15.80 4.73
CA GLU A 39 -11.10 -15.23 5.48
C GLU A 39 -10.54 -16.29 6.44
N ALA A 40 -9.24 -16.54 6.33
CA ALA A 40 -8.58 -17.57 7.14
C ALA A 40 -8.46 -17.19 8.63
N ASN A 41 -8.34 -15.89 8.91
CA ASN A 41 -8.16 -15.40 10.28
C ASN A 41 -9.51 -15.21 11.01
N ASP A 42 -9.40 -14.83 12.28
CA ASP A 42 -10.53 -14.54 13.18
C ASP A 42 -11.30 -13.26 12.81
N ARG A 43 -10.68 -12.36 12.04
CA ARG A 43 -11.28 -11.09 11.61
C ARG A 43 -10.89 -10.72 10.18
N PRO A 44 -11.81 -10.10 9.42
CA PRO A 44 -11.48 -9.48 8.14
C PRO A 44 -10.67 -8.18 8.31
N GLY A 45 -10.21 -7.61 7.21
CA GLY A 45 -9.44 -6.36 7.15
C GLY A 45 -7.99 -6.57 6.71
N GLY A 46 -7.44 -7.76 6.85
CA GLY A 46 -6.08 -8.08 6.45
C GLY A 46 -5.05 -7.17 7.12
N LYS A 47 -4.27 -6.44 6.33
CA LYS A 47 -3.23 -5.50 6.82
C LYS A 47 -3.78 -4.15 7.31
N VAL A 48 -5.05 -3.86 7.13
CA VAL A 48 -5.75 -2.75 7.79
C VAL A 48 -6.15 -3.24 9.18
N ARG A 49 -5.28 -2.98 10.16
CA ARG A 49 -5.40 -3.52 11.51
C ARG A 49 -4.87 -2.56 12.55
N SER A 50 -5.57 -2.48 13.69
CA SER A 50 -5.11 -1.83 14.91
C SER A 50 -4.88 -2.86 16.02
N VAL A 51 -4.07 -2.50 17.01
CA VAL A 51 -3.74 -3.34 18.18
C VAL A 51 -3.86 -2.53 19.46
N GLN A 52 -4.15 -3.22 20.56
CA GLN A 52 -4.19 -2.62 21.89
C GLN A 52 -2.76 -2.41 22.42
N VAL A 53 -2.46 -1.18 22.87
CA VAL A 53 -1.19 -0.82 23.50
C VAL A 53 -1.50 0.01 24.75
N GLY A 54 -1.41 -0.63 25.92
CA GLY A 54 -1.93 -0.06 27.16
C GLY A 54 -3.45 0.16 27.06
N ASP A 55 -3.90 1.37 27.28
CA ASP A 55 -5.31 1.79 27.17
C ASP A 55 -5.70 2.30 25.78
N LEU A 56 -4.77 2.34 24.82
CA LEU A 56 -4.97 2.88 23.48
C LEU A 56 -5.08 1.78 22.42
N VAL A 57 -5.90 2.03 21.41
CA VAL A 57 -5.96 1.23 20.17
C VAL A 57 -5.18 1.98 19.09
N LEU A 58 -4.09 1.39 18.60
CA LEU A 58 -3.15 2.03 17.70
C LEU A 58 -3.04 1.28 16.36
N PRO A 59 -2.90 1.99 15.22
CA PRO A 59 -2.77 1.35 13.92
C PRO A 59 -1.43 0.62 13.79
N SER A 60 -1.49 -0.69 13.56
CA SER A 60 -0.32 -1.53 13.25
C SER A 60 -0.06 -1.65 11.75
N GLY A 61 -1.09 -1.42 10.92
CA GLY A 61 -1.02 -1.34 9.48
C GLY A 61 -1.07 0.11 8.96
N ALA A 62 -1.85 0.36 7.91
CA ALA A 62 -2.06 1.72 7.40
C ALA A 62 -2.79 2.60 8.43
N ASP A 63 -2.32 3.84 8.63
CA ASP A 63 -2.95 4.81 9.53
C ASP A 63 -3.74 5.90 8.78
N SER A 64 -3.64 5.93 7.47
CA SER A 64 -4.31 6.90 6.59
C SER A 64 -4.18 6.47 5.13
N PHE A 65 -4.93 7.14 4.25
CA PHE A 65 -4.80 6.97 2.81
C PHE A 65 -4.83 8.32 2.07
N LEU A 66 -4.32 8.30 0.83
CA LEU A 66 -4.24 9.49 -0.02
C LEU A 66 -5.64 9.93 -0.47
N ALA A 67 -6.07 11.14 -0.07
CA ALA A 67 -7.35 11.70 -0.48
C ALA A 67 -7.39 12.13 -1.96
N ARG A 68 -6.23 12.44 -2.56
CA ARG A 68 -6.13 12.83 -3.98
C ARG A 68 -6.49 11.71 -4.96
N LYS A 69 -6.41 10.46 -4.54
CA LYS A 69 -6.91 9.29 -5.24
C LYS A 69 -8.34 9.04 -4.75
N PRO A 70 -9.38 9.33 -5.55
CA PRO A 70 -10.75 9.52 -5.02
C PRO A 70 -11.41 8.22 -4.53
N TRP A 71 -10.96 7.06 -4.98
CA TRP A 71 -11.67 5.79 -4.86
C TRP A 71 -11.98 5.39 -3.40
N ALA A 72 -11.00 5.52 -2.49
CA ALA A 72 -11.25 5.19 -1.07
C ALA A 72 -12.16 6.21 -0.39
N VAL A 73 -12.04 7.51 -0.74
CA VAL A 73 -12.94 8.56 -0.25
C VAL A 73 -14.38 8.33 -0.74
N GLN A 74 -14.54 7.95 -2.02
CA GLN A 74 -15.84 7.64 -2.60
C GLN A 74 -16.46 6.41 -1.94
N LEU A 75 -15.67 5.36 -1.73
CA LEU A 75 -16.13 4.16 -1.02
C LEU A 75 -16.59 4.49 0.41
N CYS A 76 -15.84 5.32 1.16
CA CYS A 76 -16.27 5.78 2.49
C CYS A 76 -17.63 6.51 2.43
N LYS A 77 -17.86 7.34 1.42
CA LYS A 77 -19.16 8.02 1.23
C LYS A 77 -20.30 7.04 0.93
N GLU A 78 -20.05 6.07 0.07
CA GLU A 78 -21.04 5.03 -0.29
C GLU A 78 -21.42 4.15 0.90
N LEU A 79 -20.46 3.90 1.81
CA LEU A 79 -20.66 3.15 3.05
C LEU A 79 -21.25 4.01 4.20
N GLY A 80 -21.59 5.28 3.94
CA GLY A 80 -22.17 6.16 4.94
C GLY A 80 -21.18 6.69 5.99
N ILE A 81 -19.87 6.48 5.82
CA ILE A 81 -18.80 6.96 6.73
C ILE A 81 -18.01 8.14 6.13
N GLY A 82 -18.50 8.77 5.06
CA GLY A 82 -17.82 9.89 4.42
C GLY A 82 -17.62 11.10 5.33
N ASP A 83 -18.58 11.41 6.21
CA ASP A 83 -18.52 12.52 7.16
C ASP A 83 -17.60 12.22 8.36
N GLU A 84 -17.19 10.96 8.53
CA GLU A 84 -16.21 10.57 9.53
C GLU A 84 -14.76 10.87 9.07
N LEU A 85 -14.54 11.22 7.80
CA LEU A 85 -13.20 11.46 7.28
C LEU A 85 -12.57 12.71 7.89
N VAL A 86 -11.41 12.53 8.52
CA VAL A 86 -10.65 13.58 9.16
C VAL A 86 -9.26 13.74 8.52
N ALA A 87 -8.79 14.99 8.48
CA ALA A 87 -7.44 15.31 8.05
C ALA A 87 -6.45 15.21 9.21
N PRO A 88 -5.13 15.03 8.94
CA PRO A 88 -4.10 15.12 9.96
C PRO A 88 -4.09 16.49 10.64
N GLY A 89 -3.88 16.50 11.96
CA GLY A 89 -3.73 17.74 12.74
C GLY A 89 -2.38 18.42 12.54
N ALA A 90 -1.37 17.69 12.09
CA ALA A 90 -0.06 18.20 11.73
C ALA A 90 0.29 17.82 10.30
N THR A 91 1.15 18.62 9.66
CA THR A 91 1.65 18.40 8.30
C THR A 91 3.17 18.58 8.24
N GLY A 92 3.79 18.00 7.21
CA GLY A 92 5.23 18.03 7.04
C GLY A 92 5.91 16.90 7.80
N ALA A 93 7.12 16.60 7.36
CA ALA A 93 7.98 15.58 7.94
C ALA A 93 9.42 16.09 8.02
N HIS A 94 10.25 15.39 8.77
CA HIS A 94 11.66 15.67 8.90
C HIS A 94 12.48 14.59 8.21
N LEU A 95 13.70 14.94 7.86
CA LEU A 95 14.73 14.04 7.43
C LEU A 95 15.74 13.89 8.58
N TRP A 96 16.11 12.66 8.92
CA TRP A 96 17.21 12.46 9.84
C TRP A 96 18.54 12.70 9.13
N THR A 97 19.38 13.50 9.74
CA THR A 97 20.75 13.81 9.29
C THR A 97 21.74 13.64 10.44
N ALA A 98 23.02 13.60 10.13
CA ALA A 98 24.09 13.58 11.14
C ALA A 98 24.04 14.79 12.13
N ARG A 99 23.27 15.84 11.80
CA ARG A 99 23.07 17.02 12.65
C ARG A 99 21.73 17.03 13.38
N GLY A 100 20.98 15.92 13.35
CA GLY A 100 19.63 15.82 13.91
C GLY A 100 18.55 15.91 12.86
N LEU A 101 17.32 16.16 13.30
CA LEU A 101 16.14 16.27 12.43
C LEU A 101 16.14 17.63 11.72
N VAL A 102 15.97 17.59 10.41
CA VAL A 102 15.81 18.80 9.58
C VAL A 102 14.49 18.73 8.82
N ALA A 103 13.71 19.80 8.82
CA ALA A 103 12.44 19.83 8.14
C ALA A 103 12.61 19.62 6.63
N MET A 104 11.79 18.77 6.02
CA MET A 104 11.75 18.60 4.57
C MET A 104 11.22 19.86 3.89
N PRO A 105 11.64 20.16 2.64
CA PRO A 105 11.14 21.31 1.91
C PRO A 105 9.63 21.28 1.79
N LYS A 106 8.97 22.40 2.04
CA LYS A 106 7.52 22.53 1.84
C LYS A 106 7.19 22.46 0.35
N GLN A 107 6.03 21.88 0.02
CA GLN A 107 5.59 21.73 -1.37
C GLN A 107 6.64 21.03 -2.27
N ALA A 108 7.28 19.99 -1.73
CA ALA A 108 8.23 19.14 -2.44
C ALA A 108 7.58 17.76 -2.71
N PRO A 109 6.78 17.62 -3.78
CA PRO A 109 6.18 16.33 -4.11
C PRO A 109 7.28 15.29 -4.34
N PHE A 110 7.09 14.10 -3.79
CA PHE A 110 8.10 13.04 -3.73
C PHE A 110 9.43 13.46 -3.07
N GLY A 111 9.41 14.50 -2.22
CA GLY A 111 10.62 15.04 -1.58
C GLY A 111 11.48 15.93 -2.49
N ILE A 112 11.07 16.16 -3.75
CA ILE A 112 11.82 16.93 -4.74
C ILE A 112 11.37 18.40 -4.74
N PRO A 113 12.27 19.37 -4.46
CA PRO A 113 11.92 20.79 -4.50
C PRO A 113 11.48 21.24 -5.90
N GLY A 114 10.37 21.97 -5.98
CA GLY A 114 9.88 22.57 -7.23
C GLY A 114 10.34 24.02 -7.45
N ASP A 115 11.31 24.49 -6.69
CA ASP A 115 11.85 25.83 -6.76
C ASP A 115 13.37 25.81 -6.64
N ILE A 116 14.06 26.60 -7.46
CA ILE A 116 15.54 26.59 -7.50
C ILE A 116 16.17 27.12 -6.19
N GLY A 117 15.53 28.07 -5.53
CA GLY A 117 15.96 28.57 -4.22
C GLY A 117 15.92 27.48 -3.16
N GLN A 118 14.85 26.66 -3.18
CA GLN A 118 14.75 25.48 -2.30
C GLN A 118 15.80 24.43 -2.63
N VAL A 119 16.19 24.25 -3.91
CA VAL A 119 17.29 23.34 -4.28
C VAL A 119 18.60 23.80 -3.65
N PHE A 120 18.92 25.09 -3.71
CA PHE A 120 20.15 25.64 -3.11
C PHE A 120 20.10 25.71 -1.57
N SER A 121 18.94 25.65 -0.97
CA SER A 121 18.75 25.53 0.48
C SER A 121 18.33 24.12 0.94
N TRP A 122 18.40 23.11 0.07
CA TRP A 122 17.91 21.76 0.35
C TRP A 122 18.61 21.19 1.59
N PRO A 123 17.84 20.92 2.67
CA PRO A 123 18.42 20.45 3.92
C PRO A 123 19.07 19.08 3.77
N GLY A 124 20.10 18.83 4.57
CA GLY A 124 20.82 17.55 4.57
C GLY A 124 21.83 17.37 3.43
N LEU A 125 21.86 18.27 2.42
CA LEU A 125 22.82 18.20 1.32
C LEU A 125 24.00 19.16 1.49
N SER A 126 25.17 18.72 1.01
CA SER A 126 26.35 19.57 0.86
C SER A 126 26.15 20.63 -0.25
N GLY A 127 27.01 21.66 -0.28
CA GLY A 127 26.98 22.62 -1.38
C GLY A 127 27.27 21.99 -2.75
N ALA A 128 28.08 20.93 -2.79
CA ALA A 128 28.34 20.16 -4.01
C ALA A 128 27.10 19.34 -4.43
N GLY A 129 26.45 18.68 -3.49
CA GLY A 129 25.20 17.94 -3.74
C GLY A 129 24.08 18.83 -4.27
N ARG A 130 23.89 20.01 -3.68
CA ARG A 130 22.90 21.00 -4.15
C ARG A 130 23.17 21.46 -5.57
N ARG A 131 24.46 21.80 -5.90
CA ARG A 131 24.85 22.14 -7.28
C ARG A 131 24.63 20.98 -8.24
N ARG A 132 24.96 19.74 -7.82
CA ARG A 132 24.73 18.54 -8.64
C ARG A 132 23.24 18.33 -8.90
N ALA A 133 22.38 18.51 -7.89
CA ALA A 133 20.93 18.40 -8.05
C ALA A 133 20.37 19.49 -8.98
N ALA A 134 20.87 20.74 -8.90
CA ALA A 134 20.45 21.83 -9.78
C ALA A 134 20.75 21.56 -11.26
N LEU A 135 21.75 20.73 -11.59
CA LEU A 135 22.05 20.34 -12.97
C LEU A 135 20.91 19.55 -13.65
N ASP A 136 19.92 19.05 -12.88
CA ASP A 136 18.71 18.46 -13.42
C ASP A 136 18.00 19.38 -14.42
N LEU A 137 18.00 20.68 -14.17
CA LEU A 137 17.42 21.70 -15.05
C LEU A 137 18.06 21.80 -16.43
N LEU A 138 19.31 21.36 -16.56
CA LEU A 138 20.14 21.47 -17.78
C LEU A 138 20.31 20.11 -18.48
N LYS A 139 20.09 19.00 -17.78
CA LYS A 139 20.25 17.66 -18.36
C LYS A 139 19.19 17.36 -19.38
N ARG A 140 19.62 16.77 -20.51
CA ARG A 140 18.71 16.27 -21.52
C ARG A 140 17.88 15.11 -20.95
N LYS A 141 16.61 15.05 -21.36
CA LYS A 141 15.74 13.90 -21.07
C LYS A 141 16.26 12.64 -21.76
N ARG A 142 15.92 11.48 -21.20
CA ARG A 142 16.17 10.19 -21.84
C ARG A 142 15.40 10.10 -23.16
N LYS A 143 15.98 9.43 -24.15
CA LYS A 143 15.36 9.33 -25.50
C LYS A 143 14.42 8.14 -25.63
N ASP A 144 14.69 7.07 -24.90
CA ASP A 144 13.85 5.87 -24.89
C ASP A 144 12.86 5.89 -23.71
N ASP A 145 11.73 5.23 -23.91
CA ASP A 145 10.69 5.08 -22.90
C ASP A 145 10.79 3.74 -22.14
N SER A 146 11.94 3.03 -22.25
CA SER A 146 12.12 1.80 -21.49
C SER A 146 12.06 2.06 -19.98
N ASP A 147 11.58 1.09 -19.23
CA ASP A 147 11.55 1.18 -17.78
C ASP A 147 12.97 1.25 -17.20
N GLU A 148 13.12 1.87 -16.06
CA GLU A 148 14.38 1.95 -15.31
C GLU A 148 14.09 1.88 -13.81
N THR A 149 15.13 1.59 -13.02
CA THR A 149 14.96 1.61 -11.56
C THR A 149 14.81 3.04 -11.04
N LEU A 150 14.08 3.19 -9.95
CA LEU A 150 13.90 4.46 -9.26
C LEU A 150 15.26 5.10 -8.91
N GLY A 151 16.20 4.28 -8.40
CA GLY A 151 17.57 4.74 -8.09
C GLY A 151 18.31 5.25 -9.32
N SER A 152 18.22 4.54 -10.47
CA SER A 152 18.82 4.98 -11.73
C SER A 152 18.31 6.36 -12.17
N LEU A 153 16.98 6.54 -12.21
CA LEU A 153 16.36 7.82 -12.55
C LEU A 153 16.84 8.94 -11.61
N LEU A 154 16.74 8.72 -10.31
CA LEU A 154 17.05 9.74 -9.31
C LEU A 154 18.53 10.13 -9.34
N ARG A 155 19.46 9.16 -9.35
CA ARG A 155 20.91 9.44 -9.40
C ARG A 155 21.31 10.12 -10.70
N ARG A 156 20.76 9.68 -11.80
CA ARG A 156 20.98 10.29 -13.12
C ARG A 156 20.53 11.74 -13.14
N ARG A 157 19.40 12.05 -12.55
CA ARG A 157 18.81 13.40 -12.54
C ARG A 157 19.37 14.27 -11.41
N LEU A 158 19.28 13.83 -10.18
CA LEU A 158 19.56 14.64 -8.99
C LEU A 158 20.97 14.40 -8.40
N GLY A 159 21.61 13.25 -8.71
CA GLY A 159 22.89 12.82 -8.15
C GLY A 159 22.73 12.01 -6.86
N ASP A 160 23.81 11.32 -6.49
CA ASP A 160 23.80 10.31 -5.42
C ASP A 160 23.41 10.92 -4.07
N GLU A 161 24.01 12.06 -3.69
CA GLU A 161 23.75 12.66 -2.37
C GLU A 161 22.28 13.06 -2.18
N ALA A 162 21.67 13.70 -3.19
CA ALA A 162 20.25 14.07 -3.13
C ALA A 162 19.35 12.84 -3.14
N THR A 163 19.71 11.81 -3.90
CA THR A 163 19.02 10.54 -3.95
C THR A 163 19.07 9.86 -2.59
N ASP A 164 20.26 9.53 -2.10
CA ASP A 164 20.42 8.65 -0.95
C ASP A 164 20.04 9.31 0.39
N ARG A 165 20.25 10.63 0.51
CA ARG A 165 20.00 11.34 1.76
C ARG A 165 18.64 12.02 1.88
N ALA A 166 17.97 12.33 0.76
CA ALA A 166 16.76 13.14 0.81
C ALA A 166 15.54 12.48 0.16
N VAL A 167 15.69 11.89 -1.05
CA VAL A 167 14.54 11.38 -1.82
C VAL A 167 14.28 9.91 -1.52
N ALA A 168 15.31 9.07 -1.54
CA ALA A 168 15.19 7.63 -1.32
C ALA A 168 14.58 7.27 0.04
N PRO A 169 14.93 7.91 1.18
CA PRO A 169 14.31 7.58 2.47
C PRO A 169 12.79 7.73 2.46
N LEU A 170 12.26 8.71 1.72
CA LEU A 170 10.83 8.92 1.58
C LEU A 170 10.18 7.89 0.64
N LEU A 171 10.74 7.69 -0.55
CA LEU A 171 10.12 6.88 -1.60
C LEU A 171 10.27 5.38 -1.35
N ALA A 172 11.47 4.95 -0.90
CA ALA A 172 11.71 3.57 -0.50
C ALA A 172 10.81 3.17 0.68
N GLY A 173 10.58 4.06 1.65
CA GLY A 173 9.73 3.82 2.80
C GLY A 173 8.28 3.47 2.46
N LEU A 174 7.76 3.95 1.32
CA LEU A 174 6.40 3.62 0.87
C LEU A 174 6.24 2.16 0.45
N TYR A 175 7.31 1.50 0.04
CA TYR A 175 7.34 0.11 -0.39
C TYR A 175 8.16 -0.78 0.57
N ALA A 176 8.79 -0.20 1.60
CA ALA A 176 9.85 -0.84 2.37
C ALA A 176 10.88 -1.50 1.44
N GLY A 177 11.19 -0.83 0.32
CA GLY A 177 11.87 -1.39 -0.84
C GLY A 177 13.27 -0.84 -1.08
N ASP A 178 13.93 -1.43 -2.06
CA ASP A 178 15.21 -0.96 -2.58
C ASP A 178 14.99 -0.15 -3.86
N ILE A 179 15.34 1.14 -3.85
CA ILE A 179 15.19 2.01 -5.03
C ILE A 179 15.97 1.53 -6.24
N ASP A 180 17.01 0.74 -6.04
CA ASP A 180 17.84 0.21 -7.13
C ASP A 180 17.23 -1.04 -7.79
N ARG A 181 16.12 -1.54 -7.26
CA ARG A 181 15.32 -2.64 -7.81
C ARG A 181 13.93 -2.21 -8.25
N LEU A 182 13.32 -1.23 -7.56
CA LEU A 182 11.96 -0.75 -7.83
C LEU A 182 11.86 -0.09 -9.21
N SER A 183 10.89 -0.51 -10.03
CA SER A 183 10.51 0.09 -11.30
C SER A 183 9.91 1.48 -11.09
N VAL A 184 10.41 2.48 -11.79
CA VAL A 184 9.81 3.83 -11.80
C VAL A 184 8.39 3.77 -12.36
N ARG A 185 8.21 3.03 -13.45
CA ARG A 185 6.92 2.93 -14.16
C ARG A 185 5.85 2.30 -13.31
N ALA A 186 6.19 1.27 -12.55
CA ALA A 186 5.24 0.57 -11.69
C ALA A 186 4.96 1.29 -10.37
N THR A 187 5.94 2.04 -9.82
CA THR A 187 5.83 2.66 -8.49
C THR A 187 5.51 4.15 -8.53
N PHE A 188 6.26 4.92 -9.33
CA PHE A 188 6.19 6.38 -9.38
C PHE A 188 6.17 6.89 -10.83
N PRO A 189 5.15 6.52 -11.65
CA PRO A 189 5.09 6.88 -13.07
C PRO A 189 5.09 8.40 -13.30
N ASP A 190 4.68 9.20 -12.31
CA ASP A 190 4.75 10.65 -12.39
C ASP A 190 6.18 11.17 -12.57
N LEU A 191 7.17 10.54 -11.93
CA LEU A 191 8.57 10.95 -12.08
C LEU A 191 9.07 10.75 -13.52
N GLN A 192 8.70 9.63 -14.15
CA GLN A 192 9.01 9.40 -15.57
C GLN A 192 8.29 10.40 -16.45
N ARG A 193 7.00 10.69 -16.19
CA ARG A 193 6.23 11.70 -16.91
C ARG A 193 6.84 13.10 -16.76
N TRP A 194 7.33 13.46 -15.58
CA TRP A 194 8.00 14.74 -15.37
C TRP A 194 9.26 14.87 -16.21
N GLU A 195 10.08 13.84 -16.28
CA GLU A 195 11.23 13.87 -17.18
C GLU A 195 10.81 13.95 -18.66
N SER A 196 9.86 13.14 -19.08
CA SER A 196 9.41 13.08 -20.49
C SER A 196 8.79 14.39 -20.96
N TRP A 197 7.95 15.03 -20.14
CA TRP A 197 7.20 16.21 -20.53
C TRP A 197 7.85 17.52 -20.16
N GLN A 198 8.49 17.60 -18.99
CA GLN A 198 9.13 18.82 -18.51
C GLN A 198 10.65 18.84 -18.70
N GLY A 199 11.24 17.70 -19.08
CA GLY A 199 12.68 17.53 -19.26
C GLY A 199 13.48 17.58 -17.95
N SER A 200 12.80 17.62 -16.76
CA SER A 200 13.43 17.82 -15.46
C SER A 200 12.48 17.40 -14.35
N LEU A 201 12.98 16.73 -13.32
CA LEU A 201 12.21 16.40 -12.12
C LEU A 201 11.87 17.66 -11.32
N ILE A 202 12.77 18.64 -11.22
CA ILE A 202 12.52 19.91 -10.53
C ILE A 202 11.43 20.70 -11.24
N ARG A 203 11.44 20.78 -12.58
CA ARG A 203 10.35 21.43 -13.34
C ARG A 203 9.03 20.68 -13.22
N GLY A 204 9.08 19.34 -13.17
CA GLY A 204 7.91 18.50 -12.94
C GLY A 204 7.28 18.77 -11.57
N ALA A 205 8.09 18.83 -10.51
CA ALA A 205 7.66 19.21 -9.17
C ALA A 205 7.06 20.63 -9.13
N GLN A 206 7.67 21.59 -9.85
CA GLN A 206 7.13 22.94 -9.98
C GLN A 206 5.76 22.96 -10.69
N ALA A 207 5.61 22.18 -11.76
CA ALA A 207 4.34 22.08 -12.48
C ALA A 207 3.24 21.45 -11.59
N ALA A 208 3.56 20.38 -10.87
CA ALA A 208 2.67 19.73 -9.93
C ALA A 208 2.21 20.69 -8.81
N ASN A 209 3.13 21.49 -8.26
CA ASN A 209 2.81 22.51 -7.26
C ASN A 209 1.88 23.60 -7.81
N ARG A 210 2.09 24.05 -9.06
CA ARG A 210 1.21 25.03 -9.70
C ARG A 210 -0.20 24.48 -9.91
N GLN A 211 -0.29 23.22 -10.33
CA GLN A 211 -1.59 22.55 -10.52
C GLN A 211 -2.33 22.40 -9.17
N SER A 212 -1.62 21.94 -8.14
CA SER A 212 -2.18 21.78 -6.79
C SER A 212 -2.75 23.08 -6.22
N ARG A 213 -2.08 24.23 -6.45
CA ARG A 213 -2.57 25.55 -6.01
C ARG A 213 -3.85 26.01 -6.72
N LYS A 214 -4.08 25.54 -7.96
CA LYS A 214 -5.27 25.93 -8.74
C LYS A 214 -6.51 25.12 -8.39
N SER A 215 -6.36 23.91 -7.88
CA SER A 215 -7.44 22.96 -7.69
C SER A 215 -7.97 22.86 -6.26
N ASP A 216 -7.38 23.59 -5.30
CA ASP A 216 -7.65 23.42 -3.86
C ASP A 216 -7.85 21.94 -3.48
N PRO A 217 -6.79 21.12 -3.51
CA PRO A 217 -6.91 19.68 -3.49
C PRO A 217 -7.35 19.12 -2.12
N GLY A 218 -7.65 19.96 -1.14
CA GLY A 218 -7.94 19.55 0.22
C GLY A 218 -6.72 18.88 0.91
N PRO A 219 -6.93 18.13 1.98
CA PRO A 219 -5.86 17.43 2.69
C PRO A 219 -5.25 16.33 1.82
N MET A 220 -3.92 16.12 1.94
CA MET A 220 -3.22 15.05 1.22
C MET A 220 -3.62 13.67 1.71
N PHE A 221 -3.76 13.53 3.03
CA PHE A 221 -4.14 12.28 3.69
C PHE A 221 -5.43 12.47 4.48
N VAL A 222 -6.21 11.42 4.54
CA VAL A 222 -7.41 11.33 5.39
C VAL A 222 -7.51 9.93 6.01
N ARG A 223 -8.30 9.82 7.06
CA ARG A 223 -8.78 8.55 7.60
C ARG A 223 -10.17 8.73 8.20
N PRO A 224 -10.96 7.67 8.35
CA PRO A 224 -12.16 7.71 9.19
C PRO A 224 -11.78 8.02 10.65
N ARG A 225 -12.63 8.71 11.36
CA ARG A 225 -12.52 8.93 12.81
C ARG A 225 -12.47 7.56 13.50
N GLY A 226 -11.54 7.37 14.41
CA GLY A 226 -11.30 6.09 15.09
C GLY A 226 -10.31 5.15 14.39
N GLY A 227 -9.94 5.41 13.12
CA GLY A 227 -8.93 4.61 12.41
C GLY A 227 -9.36 4.13 11.02
N VAL A 228 -8.40 3.61 10.27
CA VAL A 228 -8.65 3.10 8.91
C VAL A 228 -9.44 1.78 8.93
N ASP A 229 -9.35 1.03 10.00
CA ASP A 229 -10.14 -0.21 10.24
C ASP A 229 -11.65 0.03 10.08
N ARG A 230 -12.13 1.23 10.40
CA ARG A 230 -13.53 1.64 10.21
C ARG A 230 -14.03 1.42 8.78
N LEU A 231 -13.14 1.53 7.78
CA LEU A 231 -13.47 1.23 6.37
C LEU A 231 -13.74 -0.27 6.17
N THR A 232 -12.87 -1.13 6.70
CA THR A 232 -13.04 -2.59 6.56
C THR A 232 -14.18 -3.10 7.43
N ASP A 233 -14.42 -2.49 8.57
CA ASP A 233 -15.59 -2.81 9.43
C ASP A 233 -16.90 -2.45 8.75
N ALA A 234 -16.97 -1.28 8.09
CA ALA A 234 -18.15 -0.87 7.32
C ALA A 234 -18.42 -1.80 6.13
N LEU A 235 -17.36 -2.20 5.39
CA LEU A 235 -17.50 -3.19 4.31
C LEU A 235 -17.98 -4.53 4.84
N THR A 236 -17.45 -4.98 5.97
CA THR A 236 -17.87 -6.24 6.60
C THR A 236 -19.33 -6.19 7.06
N ALA A 237 -19.77 -5.05 7.60
CA ALA A 237 -21.16 -4.86 8.00
C ALA A 237 -22.12 -4.90 6.81
N GLU A 238 -21.76 -4.29 5.68
CA GLU A 238 -22.58 -4.34 4.44
C GLU A 238 -22.66 -5.76 3.85
N LEU A 239 -21.55 -6.52 3.90
CA LEU A 239 -21.50 -7.89 3.41
C LEU A 239 -22.17 -8.89 4.37
N GLY A 240 -22.26 -8.57 5.65
CA GLY A 240 -22.97 -9.38 6.65
C GLY A 240 -22.52 -10.83 6.70
N SER A 241 -23.46 -11.76 6.56
CA SER A 241 -23.24 -13.21 6.60
C SER A 241 -22.46 -13.76 5.40
N SER A 242 -22.23 -12.97 4.34
CA SER A 242 -21.39 -13.36 3.22
C SER A 242 -19.91 -13.49 3.62
N VAL A 243 -19.47 -12.87 4.72
CA VAL A 243 -18.10 -12.97 5.21
C VAL A 243 -17.98 -14.14 6.20
N ARG A 244 -17.16 -15.13 5.85
CA ARG A 244 -16.86 -16.31 6.67
C ARG A 244 -15.44 -16.23 7.16
N THR A 245 -15.24 -15.99 8.44
CA THR A 245 -13.92 -16.03 9.12
C THR A 245 -13.55 -17.47 9.49
N HIS A 246 -12.31 -17.66 9.95
CA HIS A 246 -11.76 -18.99 10.28
C HIS A 246 -11.91 -20.03 9.15
N THR A 247 -11.93 -19.56 7.91
CA THR A 247 -12.19 -20.39 6.73
C THR A 247 -10.95 -20.38 5.82
N VAL A 248 -10.09 -21.34 6.00
CA VAL A 248 -8.88 -21.50 5.17
C VAL A 248 -9.26 -22.17 3.85
N VAL A 249 -8.81 -21.63 2.74
CA VAL A 249 -8.91 -22.26 1.42
C VAL A 249 -7.63 -23.05 1.18
N TYR A 250 -7.78 -24.29 0.75
CA TYR A 250 -6.67 -25.22 0.51
C TYR A 250 -6.31 -25.32 -0.98
N ALA A 251 -7.31 -25.40 -1.86
CA ALA A 251 -7.10 -25.54 -3.30
C ALA A 251 -8.25 -24.94 -4.11
N ILE A 252 -7.97 -24.66 -5.38
CA ILE A 252 -8.93 -24.27 -6.40
C ILE A 252 -8.76 -25.24 -7.57
N ASP A 253 -9.86 -25.89 -7.99
CA ASP A 253 -9.89 -26.82 -9.11
C ASP A 253 -10.97 -26.36 -10.13
N ALA A 254 -10.81 -26.75 -11.40
CA ALA A 254 -11.83 -26.59 -12.42
C ALA A 254 -12.63 -27.90 -12.56
N THR A 255 -13.95 -27.82 -12.50
CA THR A 255 -14.84 -28.99 -12.61
C THR A 255 -16.09 -28.61 -13.40
N ASP A 256 -16.33 -29.27 -14.53
CA ASP A 256 -17.56 -29.11 -15.35
C ASP A 256 -17.89 -27.64 -15.71
N GLY A 257 -16.87 -26.83 -16.02
CA GLY A 257 -17.03 -25.43 -16.41
C GLY A 257 -17.26 -24.48 -15.22
N ARG A 258 -17.17 -24.97 -13.99
CA ARG A 258 -17.21 -24.17 -12.73
C ARG A 258 -15.89 -24.30 -11.98
N GLN A 259 -15.70 -23.46 -11.00
CA GLN A 259 -14.56 -23.50 -10.09
C GLN A 259 -14.96 -24.22 -8.80
N ARG A 260 -14.13 -25.12 -8.33
CA ARG A 260 -14.31 -25.81 -7.04
C ARG A 260 -13.28 -25.31 -6.05
N VAL A 261 -13.75 -24.68 -4.98
CA VAL A 261 -12.91 -24.21 -3.88
C VAL A 261 -12.95 -25.23 -2.75
N THR A 262 -11.81 -25.84 -2.44
CA THR A 262 -11.65 -26.79 -1.34
C THR A 262 -11.21 -26.07 -0.10
N LEU A 263 -11.94 -26.24 1.01
CA LEU A 263 -11.65 -25.66 2.30
C LEU A 263 -10.74 -26.54 3.15
N GLY A 264 -10.12 -25.97 4.18
CA GLY A 264 -9.18 -26.67 5.06
C GLY A 264 -9.79 -27.81 5.88
N ASP A 265 -11.12 -27.85 6.01
CA ASP A 265 -11.86 -28.95 6.65
C ASP A 265 -12.28 -30.05 5.66
N GLY A 266 -11.89 -29.94 4.40
CA GLY A 266 -12.21 -30.88 3.33
C GLY A 266 -13.56 -30.65 2.66
N THR A 267 -14.37 -29.70 3.10
CA THR A 267 -15.61 -29.31 2.40
C THR A 267 -15.29 -28.52 1.15
N THR A 268 -16.24 -28.48 0.19
CA THR A 268 -16.06 -27.78 -1.07
C THR A 268 -17.18 -26.77 -1.35
N ILE A 269 -16.86 -25.72 -2.09
CA ILE A 269 -17.81 -24.74 -2.60
C ILE A 269 -17.63 -24.67 -4.12
N ASP A 270 -18.67 -24.98 -4.88
CA ASP A 270 -18.68 -24.77 -6.32
C ASP A 270 -19.09 -23.32 -6.63
N ALA A 271 -18.34 -22.63 -7.48
CA ALA A 271 -18.51 -21.22 -7.82
C ALA A 271 -18.45 -21.01 -9.34
N ASP A 272 -19.18 -20.02 -9.85
CA ASP A 272 -19.13 -19.63 -11.26
C ASP A 272 -17.95 -18.70 -11.53
N ALA A 273 -17.48 -17.99 -10.52
CA ALA A 273 -16.23 -17.23 -10.56
C ALA A 273 -15.54 -17.21 -9.19
N VAL A 274 -14.19 -17.15 -9.20
CA VAL A 274 -13.37 -17.05 -7.99
C VAL A 274 -12.46 -15.84 -8.10
N ILE A 275 -12.43 -15.02 -7.05
CA ILE A 275 -11.57 -13.85 -6.90
C ILE A 275 -10.53 -14.16 -5.84
N VAL A 276 -9.26 -14.23 -6.24
CA VAL A 276 -8.13 -14.50 -5.34
C VAL A 276 -7.55 -13.18 -4.88
N SER A 277 -7.80 -12.83 -3.60
CA SER A 277 -7.39 -11.56 -2.96
C SER A 277 -6.43 -11.77 -1.79
N VAL A 278 -5.64 -12.82 -1.83
CA VAL A 278 -4.56 -13.11 -0.89
C VAL A 278 -3.22 -12.57 -1.42
N SER A 279 -2.12 -12.75 -0.67
CA SER A 279 -0.78 -12.41 -1.18
C SER A 279 -0.40 -13.26 -2.40
N ALA A 280 0.48 -12.75 -3.26
CA ALA A 280 0.84 -13.46 -4.48
C ALA A 280 1.49 -14.84 -4.21
N HIS A 281 2.25 -14.97 -3.12
CA HIS A 281 2.83 -16.25 -2.74
C HIS A 281 1.78 -17.25 -2.24
N GLU A 282 0.73 -16.80 -1.55
CA GLU A 282 -0.41 -17.66 -1.19
C GLU A 282 -1.25 -18.01 -2.42
N ALA A 283 -1.49 -17.03 -3.30
CA ALA A 283 -2.18 -17.25 -4.58
C ALA A 283 -1.43 -18.26 -5.46
N SER A 284 -0.09 -18.23 -5.48
CA SER A 284 0.74 -19.20 -6.19
C SER A 284 0.46 -20.64 -5.72
N LEU A 285 0.40 -20.87 -4.43
CA LEU A 285 0.10 -22.18 -3.85
C LEU A 285 -1.31 -22.68 -4.24
N LEU A 286 -2.31 -21.78 -4.18
CA LEU A 286 -3.69 -22.12 -4.54
C LEU A 286 -3.86 -22.46 -6.02
N MET A 287 -2.93 -22.04 -6.88
CA MET A 287 -3.02 -22.19 -8.33
C MET A 287 -1.98 -23.17 -8.89
N GLU A 288 -1.21 -23.86 -8.04
CA GLU A 288 -0.08 -24.70 -8.47
C GLU A 288 -0.52 -25.77 -9.47
N ASP A 289 -1.60 -26.47 -9.16
CA ASP A 289 -2.15 -27.52 -10.02
C ASP A 289 -3.06 -26.98 -11.13
N LEU A 290 -3.85 -25.94 -10.84
CA LEU A 290 -4.84 -25.40 -11.76
C LEU A 290 -4.21 -24.57 -12.89
N ALA A 291 -3.20 -23.76 -12.58
CA ALA A 291 -2.58 -22.81 -13.49
C ALA A 291 -1.07 -22.67 -13.22
N PRO A 292 -0.25 -23.71 -13.52
CA PRO A 292 1.17 -23.75 -13.15
C PRO A 292 1.98 -22.54 -13.67
N ALA A 293 1.65 -22.04 -14.86
CA ALA A 293 2.33 -20.87 -15.43
C ALA A 293 2.02 -19.58 -14.63
N ALA A 294 0.74 -19.38 -14.25
CA ALA A 294 0.36 -18.26 -13.40
C ALA A 294 0.95 -18.40 -11.99
N ALA A 295 0.96 -19.61 -11.45
CA ALA A 295 1.55 -19.92 -10.13
C ALA A 295 3.05 -19.59 -10.09
N ALA A 296 3.81 -19.97 -11.11
CA ALA A 296 5.23 -19.65 -11.23
C ALA A 296 5.48 -18.12 -11.30
N ASP A 297 4.70 -17.41 -12.11
CA ASP A 297 4.78 -15.93 -12.21
C ASP A 297 4.38 -15.25 -10.88
N LEU A 298 3.35 -15.73 -10.18
CA LEU A 298 2.93 -15.25 -8.85
C LEU A 298 4.02 -15.47 -7.79
N ALA A 299 4.66 -16.63 -7.76
CA ALA A 299 5.79 -16.95 -6.89
C ALA A 299 6.99 -16.02 -7.14
N GLY A 300 7.13 -15.50 -8.37
CA GLY A 300 8.18 -14.54 -8.76
C GLY A 300 8.02 -13.13 -8.19
N ILE A 301 6.86 -12.76 -7.61
CA ILE A 301 6.68 -11.46 -6.97
C ILE A 301 7.40 -11.46 -5.62
N THR A 302 8.47 -10.68 -5.53
CA THR A 302 9.25 -10.49 -4.30
C THR A 302 8.43 -9.71 -3.26
N TYR A 303 8.61 -10.04 -1.99
CA TYR A 303 8.01 -9.34 -0.86
C TYR A 303 9.04 -8.96 0.18
N ALA A 304 8.91 -7.78 0.77
CA ALA A 304 9.62 -7.40 1.98
C ALA A 304 8.81 -7.77 3.23
N SER A 305 9.53 -8.22 4.25
CA SER A 305 8.99 -8.31 5.62
C SER A 305 9.22 -6.97 6.33
N THR A 306 8.24 -6.52 7.09
CA THR A 306 8.29 -5.25 7.83
C THR A 306 7.73 -5.41 9.23
N GLY A 307 7.94 -4.42 10.06
CA GLY A 307 7.32 -4.36 11.37
C GLY A 307 7.09 -2.92 11.82
N VAL A 308 6.33 -2.78 12.87
CA VAL A 308 6.14 -1.52 13.57
C VAL A 308 6.38 -1.70 15.06
N VAL A 309 7.05 -0.73 15.67
CA VAL A 309 7.17 -0.60 17.11
C VAL A 309 6.29 0.58 17.53
N LEU A 310 5.22 0.27 18.25
CA LEU A 310 4.27 1.23 18.79
C LEU A 310 4.67 1.57 20.21
N MET A 311 4.77 2.85 20.55
CA MET A 311 5.23 3.33 21.84
C MET A 311 4.33 4.43 22.38
N VAL A 312 3.87 4.29 23.61
CA VAL A 312 3.06 5.26 24.35
C VAL A 312 3.90 5.76 25.54
N TYR A 313 4.16 7.05 25.56
CA TYR A 313 4.93 7.71 26.60
C TYR A 313 4.02 8.33 27.67
N ALA A 314 4.61 8.79 28.77
CA ALA A 314 3.89 9.38 29.89
C ALA A 314 3.14 10.66 29.50
N GLU A 315 2.16 11.05 30.30
CA GLU A 315 1.50 12.35 30.19
C GLU A 315 2.52 13.50 30.24
N GLY A 316 2.24 14.53 29.44
CA GLY A 316 3.13 15.69 29.26
C GLY A 316 4.26 15.47 28.23
N SER A 317 4.51 14.26 27.79
CA SER A 317 5.64 13.97 26.88
C SER A 317 5.43 14.48 25.44
N GLN A 318 4.20 14.75 25.00
CA GLN A 318 3.91 15.28 23.67
C GLN A 318 4.61 16.63 23.41
N ALA A 319 4.81 17.44 24.45
CA ALA A 319 5.54 18.72 24.34
C ALA A 319 7.02 18.55 23.94
N GLY A 320 7.58 17.35 24.04
CA GLY A 320 8.94 17.02 23.60
C GLY A 320 9.06 16.69 22.12
N LEU A 321 7.93 16.50 21.41
CA LEU A 321 7.92 16.19 19.97
C LEU A 321 8.13 17.45 19.13
N PRO A 322 8.89 17.36 18.01
CA PRO A 322 8.97 18.45 17.05
C PRO A 322 7.66 18.59 16.26
N ASP A 323 7.47 19.77 15.66
CA ASP A 323 6.36 19.99 14.73
C ASP A 323 6.36 18.98 13.59
N GLY A 324 5.18 18.69 13.01
CA GLY A 324 5.02 17.77 11.89
C GLY A 324 4.56 16.38 12.29
N THR A 325 4.61 15.47 11.33
CA THR A 325 4.02 14.13 11.47
C THR A 325 5.02 13.03 11.78
N GLY A 326 6.32 13.32 11.73
CA GLY A 326 7.37 12.32 11.92
C GLY A 326 8.63 12.61 11.13
N PHE A 327 9.44 11.57 10.90
CA PHE A 327 10.67 11.69 10.13
C PHE A 327 10.96 10.39 9.36
N VAL A 328 11.79 10.52 8.32
CA VAL A 328 12.35 9.40 7.57
C VAL A 328 13.86 9.31 7.80
N VAL A 329 14.38 8.11 7.69
CA VAL A 329 15.77 7.77 8.00
C VAL A 329 16.46 7.25 6.73
N PRO A 330 17.67 7.75 6.38
CA PRO A 330 18.48 7.13 5.34
C PRO A 330 18.81 5.68 5.69
N ARG A 331 18.83 4.82 4.69
CA ARG A 331 19.07 3.38 4.83
C ARG A 331 20.33 3.09 5.66
N GLY A 332 20.26 2.14 6.57
CA GLY A 332 21.36 1.70 7.44
C GLY A 332 21.77 2.71 8.52
N ALA A 333 21.11 3.88 8.64
CA ALA A 333 21.50 4.90 9.61
C ALA A 333 20.92 4.68 11.01
N ALA A 334 19.85 3.88 11.15
CA ALA A 334 19.20 3.55 12.41
C ALA A 334 18.50 2.19 12.34
N PRO A 335 18.04 1.63 13.48
CA PRO A 335 17.26 0.41 13.50
C PRO A 335 15.85 0.57 12.91
N MET A 336 15.45 1.80 12.57
CA MET A 336 14.15 2.11 11.96
C MET A 336 14.36 2.85 10.64
N THR A 337 13.42 2.70 9.72
CA THR A 337 13.39 3.40 8.42
C THR A 337 12.63 4.73 8.50
N ALA A 338 11.72 4.86 9.46
CA ALA A 338 10.93 6.07 9.71
C ALA A 338 10.29 6.03 11.10
N ALA A 339 9.81 7.18 11.57
CA ALA A 339 8.88 7.24 12.70
C ALA A 339 7.76 8.25 12.42
N THR A 340 6.55 7.93 12.89
CA THR A 340 5.38 8.80 12.86
C THR A 340 4.97 9.17 14.28
N TRP A 341 4.75 10.44 14.52
CA TRP A 341 4.14 10.97 15.74
C TRP A 341 2.62 10.86 15.61
N LEU A 342 2.05 9.74 16.07
CA LEU A 342 0.61 9.50 15.96
C LEU A 342 -0.20 10.55 16.71
N SER A 343 0.26 10.96 17.90
CA SER A 343 -0.39 12.00 18.71
C SER A 343 -0.41 13.37 18.06
N SER A 344 0.61 13.72 17.26
CA SER A 344 0.63 14.97 16.48
C SER A 344 -0.13 14.86 15.16
N LYS A 345 0.00 13.72 14.50
CA LYS A 345 -0.66 13.46 13.21
C LYS A 345 -2.18 13.33 13.38
N TRP A 346 -2.62 12.66 14.45
CA TRP A 346 -4.03 12.37 14.73
C TRP A 346 -4.39 12.81 16.15
N PRO A 347 -4.43 14.13 16.42
CA PRO A 347 -4.79 14.61 17.75
C PRO A 347 -6.20 14.15 18.10
N SER A 348 -6.34 13.55 19.27
CA SER A 348 -7.62 13.12 19.83
C SER A 348 -7.53 13.16 21.37
N ASP A 349 -8.67 13.26 22.04
CA ASP A 349 -8.74 13.23 23.50
C ASP A 349 -8.21 11.92 24.09
N ALA A 350 -8.23 10.83 23.30
CA ALA A 350 -7.71 9.54 23.72
C ALA A 350 -6.19 9.53 23.98
N PHE A 351 -5.43 10.39 23.31
CA PHE A 351 -3.99 10.49 23.55
C PHE A 351 -3.65 11.40 24.74
N GLY A 352 -4.53 12.31 25.13
CA GLY A 352 -4.22 13.31 26.16
C GLY A 352 -3.03 14.16 25.77
N THR A 353 -2.07 14.29 26.69
CA THR A 353 -0.78 14.96 26.46
C THR A 353 0.37 13.99 26.25
N ARG A 354 0.06 12.72 25.98
CA ARG A 354 1.04 11.65 25.75
C ARG A 354 1.63 11.73 24.34
N ALA A 355 2.94 11.57 24.24
CA ALA A 355 3.56 11.26 22.96
C ALA A 355 3.25 9.81 22.58
N VAL A 356 2.71 9.63 21.37
CA VAL A 356 2.48 8.31 20.79
C VAL A 356 3.25 8.21 19.50
N ALA A 357 4.22 7.30 19.46
CA ALA A 357 5.12 7.11 18.33
C ALA A 357 4.94 5.74 17.70
N ARG A 358 5.07 5.70 16.37
CA ARG A 358 5.15 4.47 15.59
C ARG A 358 6.44 4.48 14.78
N CYS A 359 7.38 3.60 15.12
CA CYS A 359 8.60 3.36 14.35
C CYS A 359 8.36 2.24 13.34
N TYR A 360 8.92 2.39 12.14
CA TYR A 360 8.88 1.38 11.10
C TYR A 360 10.23 0.66 11.06
N VAL A 361 10.22 -0.66 11.09
CA VAL A 361 11.40 -1.51 11.10
C VAL A 361 11.31 -2.56 10.00
N GLY A 362 12.46 -2.98 9.47
CA GLY A 362 12.54 -3.92 8.37
C GLY A 362 12.23 -3.28 7.01
N ALA A 363 12.99 -3.69 6.03
CA ALA A 363 12.87 -3.35 4.61
C ALA A 363 13.65 -4.38 3.80
N VAL A 364 13.51 -4.40 2.48
CA VAL A 364 14.30 -5.29 1.61
C VAL A 364 15.78 -5.24 1.96
N GLY A 365 16.36 -6.39 2.36
CA GLY A 365 17.76 -6.54 2.78
C GLY A 365 18.11 -5.98 4.15
N GLU A 366 17.11 -5.63 4.95
CA GLU A 366 17.24 -5.21 6.36
C GLU A 366 16.19 -5.94 7.22
N GLU A 367 15.71 -7.11 6.77
CA GLU A 367 14.68 -7.89 7.47
C GLU A 367 15.16 -8.57 8.74
N ASP A 368 16.46 -8.86 8.85
CA ASP A 368 17.07 -9.56 10.01
C ASP A 368 16.75 -8.87 11.36
N ILE A 369 16.51 -7.56 11.34
CA ILE A 369 16.11 -6.83 12.55
C ILE A 369 14.79 -7.34 13.13
N LEU A 370 13.94 -7.97 12.32
CA LEU A 370 12.65 -8.51 12.76
C LEU A 370 12.79 -9.79 13.57
N ASP A 371 13.95 -10.44 13.54
CA ASP A 371 14.23 -11.64 14.34
C ASP A 371 14.59 -11.30 15.79
N ALA A 372 14.90 -10.02 16.09
CA ALA A 372 15.19 -9.57 17.45
C ALA A 372 13.98 -9.72 18.37
N ALA A 373 14.23 -9.93 19.67
CA ALA A 373 13.16 -9.97 20.67
C ALA A 373 12.45 -8.61 20.76
N ASP A 374 11.17 -8.62 21.11
CA ASP A 374 10.35 -7.40 21.21
C ASP A 374 10.98 -6.35 22.14
N ALA A 375 11.51 -6.79 23.29
CA ALA A 375 12.16 -5.89 24.24
C ALA A 375 13.38 -5.18 23.63
N ASP A 376 14.18 -5.88 22.82
CA ASP A 376 15.37 -5.34 22.19
C ASP A 376 15.00 -4.32 21.09
N LEU A 377 13.98 -4.63 20.27
CA LEU A 377 13.46 -3.71 19.27
C LEU A 377 12.89 -2.44 19.91
N ILE A 378 12.10 -2.57 20.98
CA ILE A 378 11.54 -1.44 21.70
C ILE A 378 12.67 -0.59 22.28
N ALA A 379 13.66 -1.20 22.96
CA ALA A 379 14.79 -0.49 23.54
C ALA A 379 15.63 0.24 22.47
N ALA A 380 15.91 -0.42 21.34
CA ALA A 380 16.66 0.17 20.24
C ALA A 380 15.93 1.39 19.65
N CYS A 381 14.63 1.26 19.36
CA CYS A 381 13.83 2.37 18.84
C CYS A 381 13.69 3.51 19.85
N ALA A 382 13.40 3.22 21.14
CA ALA A 382 13.26 4.23 22.18
C ALA A 382 14.56 5.01 22.39
N LYS A 383 15.71 4.34 22.46
CA LYS A 383 17.03 4.97 22.57
C LYS A 383 17.29 5.95 21.42
N HIS A 384 16.94 5.57 20.19
CA HIS A 384 17.14 6.46 19.02
C HIS A 384 16.18 7.65 19.05
N LEU A 385 14.92 7.45 19.48
CA LEU A 385 13.99 8.56 19.64
C LEU A 385 14.47 9.54 20.74
N ALA A 386 14.88 9.05 21.89
CA ALA A 386 15.38 9.89 22.97
C ALA A 386 16.61 10.71 22.59
N ALA A 387 17.47 10.19 21.70
CA ALA A 387 18.60 10.92 21.15
C ALA A 387 18.23 12.02 20.16
N LEU A 388 17.05 11.96 19.55
CA LEU A 388 16.60 12.90 18.52
C LEU A 388 15.59 13.95 19.02
N VAL A 389 14.79 13.57 20.01
CA VAL A 389 13.68 14.38 20.52
C VAL A 389 13.63 14.29 22.05
N ARG A 390 12.92 15.21 22.69
CA ARG A 390 12.84 15.27 24.15
C ARG A 390 11.79 14.28 24.69
N LEU A 391 12.05 12.99 24.51
CA LEU A 391 11.23 11.91 25.08
C LEU A 391 11.97 11.21 26.21
N PRO A 392 11.25 10.58 27.18
CA PRO A 392 11.87 9.65 28.14
C PRO A 392 12.58 8.50 27.43
N ASP A 393 13.58 7.91 28.08
CA ASP A 393 14.36 6.79 27.50
C ASP A 393 13.51 5.55 27.23
N LEU A 394 12.43 5.35 27.99
CA LEU A 394 11.53 4.22 27.81
C LEU A 394 10.05 4.66 27.74
N PRO A 395 9.25 4.04 26.87
CA PRO A 395 7.79 4.22 26.87
C PRO A 395 7.14 3.55 28.07
N GLN A 396 5.93 3.99 28.45
CA GLN A 396 5.10 3.33 29.46
C GLN A 396 4.47 2.03 28.96
N HIS A 397 4.03 2.05 27.69
CA HIS A 397 3.49 0.89 27.01
C HIS A 397 4.09 0.81 25.61
N ALA A 398 4.34 -0.40 25.15
CA ALA A 398 4.82 -0.64 23.79
C ALA A 398 4.32 -1.99 23.26
N ALA A 399 4.27 -2.10 21.96
CA ALA A 399 4.01 -3.35 21.25
C ALA A 399 4.82 -3.40 19.95
N VAL A 400 5.23 -4.60 19.58
CA VAL A 400 5.85 -4.89 18.28
C VAL A 400 4.87 -5.70 17.44
N VAL A 401 4.64 -5.26 16.22
CA VAL A 401 3.83 -6.03 15.25
C VAL A 401 4.69 -6.29 14.03
N ARG A 402 4.88 -7.56 13.71
CA ARG A 402 5.61 -8.02 12.52
C ARG A 402 4.65 -8.37 11.41
N TRP A 403 5.03 -7.99 10.21
CA TRP A 403 4.33 -8.25 8.97
C TRP A 403 5.23 -9.04 8.01
N PRO A 404 5.34 -10.38 8.19
CA PRO A 404 6.17 -11.21 7.32
C PRO A 404 5.62 -11.20 5.90
N LYS A 405 6.51 -11.05 4.91
CA LYS A 405 6.17 -11.02 3.48
C LYS A 405 4.94 -10.15 3.17
N ALA A 406 4.92 -8.91 3.70
CA ALA A 406 3.72 -8.08 3.63
C ALA A 406 3.73 -7.04 2.51
N MET A 407 4.92 -6.61 2.05
CA MET A 407 5.06 -5.52 1.09
C MET A 407 5.57 -6.03 -0.25
N PRO A 408 4.71 -6.19 -1.27
CA PRO A 408 5.14 -6.61 -2.60
C PRO A 408 6.07 -5.57 -3.23
N GLN A 409 7.11 -6.05 -3.91
CA GLN A 409 8.10 -5.23 -4.55
C GLN A 409 7.82 -5.15 -6.05
N TYR A 410 7.56 -3.95 -6.52
CA TYR A 410 7.32 -3.68 -7.94
C TYR A 410 8.65 -3.42 -8.64
N GLU A 411 9.37 -4.51 -8.92
CA GLU A 411 10.68 -4.48 -9.56
C GLU A 411 10.57 -4.24 -11.08
N LEU A 412 11.70 -4.12 -11.77
CA LEU A 412 11.71 -4.00 -13.22
C LEU A 412 10.95 -5.17 -13.86
N GLY A 413 10.07 -4.86 -14.83
CA GLY A 413 9.24 -5.87 -15.48
C GLY A 413 7.94 -6.23 -14.75
N HIS A 414 7.66 -5.62 -13.58
CA HIS A 414 6.47 -5.93 -12.77
C HIS A 414 5.16 -5.80 -13.55
N LEU A 415 4.99 -4.74 -14.34
CA LEU A 415 3.76 -4.55 -15.13
C LEU A 415 3.57 -5.66 -16.17
N ASP A 416 4.66 -6.11 -16.83
CA ASP A 416 4.62 -7.21 -17.78
C ASP A 416 4.35 -8.55 -17.08
N LEU A 417 4.92 -8.74 -15.89
CA LEU A 417 4.67 -9.90 -15.02
C LEU A 417 3.18 -9.99 -14.66
N VAL A 418 2.57 -8.92 -14.18
CA VAL A 418 1.14 -8.86 -13.85
C VAL A 418 0.27 -9.14 -15.09
N ALA A 419 0.65 -8.60 -16.24
CA ALA A 419 -0.05 -8.86 -17.49
C ALA A 419 0.06 -10.34 -17.93
N ARG A 420 1.22 -11.00 -17.71
CA ARG A 420 1.37 -12.44 -17.96
C ARG A 420 0.54 -13.27 -17.00
N ILE A 421 0.58 -12.97 -15.69
CA ILE A 421 -0.26 -13.64 -14.69
C ILE A 421 -1.70 -13.65 -15.17
N ARG A 422 -2.27 -12.46 -15.45
CA ARG A 422 -3.68 -12.33 -15.86
C ARG A 422 -4.05 -13.10 -17.13
N ARG A 423 -3.12 -13.18 -18.09
CA ARG A 423 -3.35 -13.97 -19.32
C ARG A 423 -3.26 -15.49 -19.11
N SER A 424 -2.55 -15.93 -18.09
CA SER A 424 -2.35 -17.34 -17.77
C SER A 424 -3.39 -17.88 -16.79
N LEU A 425 -4.28 -17.00 -16.26
CA LEU A 425 -5.37 -17.45 -15.40
C LEU A 425 -6.43 -18.18 -16.23
N PRO A 426 -7.00 -19.28 -15.71
CA PRO A 426 -8.17 -19.92 -16.29
C PRO A 426 -9.39 -18.97 -16.31
N GLU A 427 -10.33 -19.20 -17.21
CA GLU A 427 -11.60 -18.49 -17.21
C GLU A 427 -12.31 -18.64 -15.86
N GLY A 428 -12.96 -17.57 -15.42
CA GLY A 428 -13.63 -17.52 -14.11
C GLY A 428 -12.71 -17.30 -12.91
N ILE A 429 -11.38 -17.24 -13.10
CA ILE A 429 -10.44 -16.90 -12.03
C ILE A 429 -9.90 -15.49 -12.20
N PHE A 430 -9.97 -14.71 -11.13
CA PHE A 430 -9.51 -13.31 -11.08
C PHE A 430 -8.57 -13.08 -9.91
N VAL A 431 -7.57 -12.21 -10.09
CA VAL A 431 -6.66 -11.80 -9.02
C VAL A 431 -6.82 -10.30 -8.74
N VAL A 432 -6.85 -9.94 -7.46
CA VAL A 432 -6.94 -8.54 -7.01
C VAL A 432 -6.13 -8.35 -5.74
N GLY A 433 -5.54 -7.19 -5.56
CA GLY A 433 -4.82 -6.86 -4.33
C GLY A 433 -3.57 -6.03 -4.56
N GLN A 434 -2.90 -5.72 -3.46
CA GLN A 434 -1.73 -4.85 -3.48
C GLN A 434 -0.52 -5.41 -4.24
N ALA A 435 -0.55 -6.67 -4.66
CA ALA A 435 0.52 -7.27 -5.45
C ALA A 435 0.52 -6.85 -6.92
N TYR A 436 -0.56 -6.25 -7.41
CA TYR A 436 -0.80 -6.08 -8.85
C TYR A 436 -0.85 -4.61 -9.30
N ASP A 437 -1.76 -3.82 -8.74
CA ASP A 437 -2.15 -2.52 -9.32
C ASP A 437 -1.91 -1.31 -8.40
N GLY A 438 -1.09 -1.49 -7.37
CA GLY A 438 -0.72 -0.47 -6.40
C GLY A 438 -0.91 -0.92 -4.96
N VAL A 439 0.01 -0.49 -4.09
CA VAL A 439 0.05 -0.91 -2.68
C VAL A 439 -0.85 -0.07 -1.77
N GLY A 440 -1.29 1.09 -2.22
CA GLY A 440 -2.10 2.01 -1.42
C GLY A 440 -3.58 1.58 -1.35
N ILE A 441 -4.24 1.86 -0.22
CA ILE A 441 -5.68 1.57 -0.05
C ILE A 441 -6.53 2.11 -1.21
N PRO A 442 -6.35 3.37 -1.69
CA PRO A 442 -7.12 3.83 -2.83
C PRO A 442 -6.88 3.03 -4.12
N ASP A 443 -5.66 2.55 -4.35
CA ASP A 443 -5.35 1.72 -5.51
C ASP A 443 -5.99 0.33 -5.39
N CYS A 444 -5.97 -0.25 -4.18
CA CYS A 444 -6.66 -1.50 -3.88
C CYS A 444 -8.18 -1.38 -4.11
N VAL A 445 -8.79 -0.27 -3.70
CA VAL A 445 -10.23 -0.01 -3.92
C VAL A 445 -10.55 0.20 -5.40
N ARG A 446 -9.67 0.90 -6.15
CA ARG A 446 -9.83 1.04 -7.61
C ARG A 446 -9.77 -0.32 -8.29
N ALA A 447 -8.72 -1.09 -8.03
CA ALA A 447 -8.55 -2.43 -8.61
C ALA A 447 -9.70 -3.38 -8.23
N ALA A 448 -10.25 -3.23 -7.03
CA ALA A 448 -11.45 -3.98 -6.60
C ALA A 448 -12.67 -3.66 -7.47
N GLY A 449 -12.91 -2.39 -7.82
CA GLY A 449 -13.96 -2.01 -8.76
C GLY A 449 -13.75 -2.61 -10.15
N GLU A 450 -12.53 -2.47 -10.70
CA GLU A 450 -12.18 -3.03 -12.01
C GLU A 450 -12.34 -4.57 -12.05
N ALA A 451 -11.95 -5.26 -10.97
CA ALA A 451 -12.14 -6.70 -10.84
C ALA A 451 -13.62 -7.10 -10.75
N ALA A 452 -14.41 -6.35 -10.00
CA ALA A 452 -15.87 -6.57 -9.90
C ALA A 452 -16.55 -6.42 -11.27
N ASP A 453 -16.22 -5.35 -12.01
CA ASP A 453 -16.75 -5.13 -13.36
C ASP A 453 -16.36 -6.28 -14.30
N ALA A 454 -15.12 -6.77 -14.22
CA ALA A 454 -14.65 -7.90 -15.02
C ALA A 454 -15.39 -9.21 -14.68
N VAL A 455 -15.64 -9.46 -13.38
CA VAL A 455 -16.39 -10.65 -12.92
C VAL A 455 -17.84 -10.59 -13.40
N VAL A 456 -18.53 -9.47 -13.22
CA VAL A 456 -19.92 -9.31 -13.66
C VAL A 456 -20.02 -9.46 -15.19
N ALA A 457 -19.12 -8.86 -15.94
CA ALA A 457 -19.05 -9.01 -17.40
C ALA A 457 -18.80 -10.48 -17.82
N TYR A 458 -17.96 -11.20 -17.08
CA TYR A 458 -17.71 -12.63 -17.34
C TYR A 458 -18.98 -13.46 -17.12
N LEU A 459 -19.67 -13.26 -16.00
CA LEU A 459 -20.89 -14.01 -15.64
C LEU A 459 -22.09 -13.73 -16.58
N GLN A 460 -22.09 -12.58 -17.25
CA GLN A 460 -23.14 -12.19 -18.21
C GLN A 460 -22.87 -12.67 -19.65
N ARG A 461 -21.72 -13.32 -19.91
CA ARG A 461 -21.44 -13.88 -21.24
C ARG A 461 -22.38 -15.05 -21.52
N ASP A 462 -23.05 -15.04 -22.65
CA ASP A 462 -23.85 -16.17 -23.12
C ASP A 462 -22.89 -17.30 -23.54
N PRO A 463 -22.93 -18.48 -22.90
CA PRO A 463 -22.07 -19.60 -23.29
C PRO A 463 -22.36 -20.09 -24.72
N ALA A 464 -23.49 -19.72 -25.34
CA ALA A 464 -23.87 -20.09 -26.69
C ALA A 464 -23.22 -19.25 -27.82
N GLY A 465 -22.50 -18.16 -27.49
CA GLY A 465 -21.89 -17.25 -28.47
C GLY A 465 -20.54 -17.68 -29.05
N ILE A 466 -19.91 -18.75 -28.58
CA ILE A 466 -18.53 -19.12 -28.97
C ILE A 466 -18.47 -20.07 -30.22
N SER A 467 -19.59 -20.49 -30.80
CA SER A 467 -19.57 -21.54 -31.84
C SER A 467 -19.72 -21.09 -33.30
N ASN A 468 -19.73 -19.79 -33.67
CA ASN A 468 -20.09 -19.41 -35.04
C ASN A 468 -19.08 -18.58 -35.86
N ASP A 469 -17.85 -18.35 -35.40
CA ASP A 469 -16.89 -17.55 -36.20
C ASP A 469 -15.78 -18.35 -36.92
N GLU A 470 -15.78 -19.70 -36.89
CA GLU A 470 -14.77 -20.50 -37.64
C GLU A 470 -15.26 -21.06 -38.98
N GLU A 471 -16.48 -20.78 -39.43
CA GLU A 471 -17.03 -21.42 -40.65
C GLU A 471 -17.25 -20.47 -41.88
N THR A 472 -16.61 -19.31 -41.90
CA THR A 472 -16.74 -18.42 -43.09
C THR A 472 -15.39 -17.96 -43.63
N VAL A 473 -14.49 -18.87 -43.93
CA VAL A 473 -13.42 -18.68 -44.96
C VAL A 473 -13.23 -19.99 -45.70
N ARG A 474 -14.00 -20.15 -46.78
CA ARG A 474 -13.66 -21.00 -47.90
C ARG A 474 -13.80 -20.20 -49.20
#